data_7c7841c02c3bd499a27d261a3d4ac4c4
#
_entry.id   7c7841c02c3bd499a27d261a3d4ac4c4
#
_cell.length_a   1.000
_cell.length_b   1.000
_cell.length_c   1.000
_cell.angle_alpha   90.00
_cell.angle_beta   90.00
_cell.angle_gamma   90.00
#
_symmetry.space_group_name_H-M   'P 1'
#
loop_
_entity.id
_entity.type
_entity.pdbx_description
1 polymer ?
#
loop_
_entity_poly.entity_id
_entity_poly.type
_entity_poly.pdbx_seq_one_letter_code
_entity_poly.pdbx_strand_id
1 'polypeptide(L)'
;MAGFYYNEKMFKDNGWEVPAAYDELLDLAQKISGAGITPLAMDGGDGWPMAIYLSDILFKLTGDYTGIVSNAVSTGDFTDPAFKQATEILKETADAGLFQNGYDSQDYGTAMNLFTNGQAAMFYMGSWEASMAMNEDIPEEVRTNIRVFTMPTIAGGKGAATDIAAWNGGGYAVSAKSEVKEEAIKFLNYMYQPDKLSKYGWENGVGMSAQDQTSYMSGKETKLQMQFVEAVNGASRVSGTPVNDCGPSAFKTSIESEIQSVSNGTITVDEFLSKIGEACK
;
A
#
# COMPACT_ATOMS: atom_id res chain seq x y z
N MET A 1 -4.42 3.96 4.37
CA MET A 1 -4.77 2.81 3.51
C MET A 1 -3.79 2.73 2.35
N ALA A 2 -3.59 1.54 1.77
CA ALA A 2 -2.88 1.38 0.52
C ALA A 2 -3.86 1.14 -0.64
N GLY A 3 -3.39 1.31 -1.87
CA GLY A 3 -4.19 1.10 -3.08
C GLY A 3 -3.38 1.33 -4.35
N PHE A 4 -4.05 1.10 -5.46
CA PHE A 4 -3.50 1.28 -6.78
C PHE A 4 -3.84 2.69 -7.27
N TYR A 5 -2.86 3.58 -7.30
CA TYR A 5 -2.97 4.83 -8.01
C TYR A 5 -2.94 4.54 -9.52
N TYR A 6 -3.78 5.21 -10.30
CA TYR A 6 -3.81 5.01 -11.74
C TYR A 6 -4.08 6.32 -12.49
N ASN A 7 -3.66 6.39 -13.74
CA ASN A 7 -3.92 7.52 -14.61
C ASN A 7 -5.26 7.33 -15.34
N GLU A 8 -6.32 8.00 -14.87
CA GLU A 8 -7.68 7.91 -15.43
C GLU A 8 -7.73 8.23 -16.93
N LYS A 9 -6.96 9.23 -17.37
CA LYS A 9 -6.92 9.59 -18.78
C LYS A 9 -6.30 8.47 -19.62
N MET A 10 -5.19 7.90 -19.16
CA MET A 10 -4.53 6.77 -19.84
C MET A 10 -5.47 5.56 -19.94
N PHE A 11 -6.22 5.26 -18.86
CA PHE A 11 -7.22 4.19 -18.87
C PHE A 11 -8.32 4.46 -19.91
N LYS A 12 -8.89 5.67 -19.92
CA LYS A 12 -9.95 6.05 -20.89
C LYS A 12 -9.47 6.01 -22.33
N ASP A 13 -8.29 6.56 -22.61
CA ASP A 13 -7.73 6.64 -23.95
C ASP A 13 -7.47 5.24 -24.56
N ASN A 14 -7.19 4.23 -23.73
CA ASN A 14 -6.93 2.86 -24.13
C ASN A 14 -8.13 1.91 -23.93
N GLY A 15 -9.25 2.39 -23.40
CA GLY A 15 -10.41 1.56 -23.11
C GLY A 15 -10.19 0.55 -21.99
N TRP A 16 -9.31 0.87 -21.03
CA TRP A 16 -9.08 0.05 -19.85
C TRP A 16 -10.06 0.41 -18.74
N GLU A 17 -10.46 -0.60 -17.98
CA GLU A 17 -11.38 -0.45 -16.85
C GLU A 17 -10.67 -0.82 -15.54
N VAL A 18 -11.12 -0.23 -14.43
CA VAL A 18 -10.64 -0.58 -13.09
C VAL A 18 -11.10 -1.99 -12.75
N PRO A 19 -10.19 -2.91 -12.40
CA PRO A 19 -10.53 -4.31 -12.15
C PRO A 19 -11.31 -4.47 -10.83
N ALA A 20 -12.35 -5.30 -10.84
CA ALA A 20 -13.12 -5.68 -9.66
C ALA A 20 -12.60 -6.98 -9.01
N ALA A 21 -11.96 -7.83 -9.80
CA ALA A 21 -11.36 -9.10 -9.37
C ALA A 21 -9.86 -9.13 -9.68
N TYR A 22 -9.14 -9.94 -8.92
CA TYR A 22 -7.68 -10.04 -9.05
C TYR A 22 -7.23 -10.59 -10.40
N ASP A 23 -7.98 -11.55 -10.94
CA ASP A 23 -7.72 -12.10 -12.28
C ASP A 23 -7.86 -11.02 -13.36
N GLU A 24 -8.85 -10.11 -13.20
CA GLU A 24 -9.02 -8.96 -14.10
C GLU A 24 -7.83 -7.97 -14.01
N LEU A 25 -7.20 -7.85 -12.83
CA LEU A 25 -5.99 -7.05 -12.66
C LEU A 25 -4.82 -7.64 -13.45
N LEU A 26 -4.65 -8.97 -13.44
CA LEU A 26 -3.61 -9.63 -14.22
C LEU A 26 -3.89 -9.54 -15.73
N ASP A 27 -5.14 -9.70 -16.15
CA ASP A 27 -5.55 -9.50 -17.54
C ASP A 27 -5.33 -8.05 -18.01
N LEU A 28 -5.60 -7.08 -17.13
CA LEU A 28 -5.33 -5.67 -17.41
C LEU A 28 -3.83 -5.43 -17.57
N ALA A 29 -2.98 -6.04 -16.74
CA ALA A 29 -1.53 -5.94 -16.86
C ALA A 29 -1.04 -6.40 -18.24
N GLN A 30 -1.57 -7.50 -18.77
CA GLN A 30 -1.24 -8.00 -20.11
C GLN A 30 -1.64 -6.99 -21.20
N LYS A 31 -2.82 -6.38 -21.09
CA LYS A 31 -3.28 -5.35 -22.04
C LYS A 31 -2.40 -4.12 -22.03
N ILE A 32 -2.01 -3.65 -20.83
CA ILE A 32 -1.15 -2.49 -20.65
C ILE A 32 0.26 -2.77 -21.20
N SER A 33 0.83 -3.93 -20.89
CA SER A 33 2.11 -4.38 -21.43
C SER A 33 2.08 -4.50 -22.95
N GLY A 34 0.97 -5.02 -23.51
CA GLY A 34 0.74 -5.09 -24.96
C GLY A 34 0.70 -3.73 -25.67
N ALA A 35 0.37 -2.67 -24.94
CA ALA A 35 0.44 -1.28 -25.40
C ALA A 35 1.84 -0.66 -25.23
N GLY A 36 2.82 -1.40 -24.72
CA GLY A 36 4.19 -0.92 -24.51
C GLY A 36 4.36 -0.02 -23.28
N ILE A 37 3.42 -0.08 -22.34
CA ILE A 37 3.40 0.71 -21.10
C ILE A 37 3.67 -0.23 -19.92
N THR A 38 4.37 0.26 -18.89
CA THR A 38 4.53 -0.47 -17.63
C THR A 38 3.18 -0.58 -16.90
N PRO A 39 2.70 -1.78 -16.55
CA PRO A 39 1.41 -1.92 -15.89
C PRO A 39 1.37 -1.24 -14.52
N LEU A 40 2.28 -1.63 -13.63
CA LEU A 40 2.36 -1.14 -12.26
C LEU A 40 3.80 -0.84 -11.88
N ALA A 41 4.05 0.38 -11.43
CA ALA A 41 5.28 0.74 -10.76
C ALA A 41 5.22 0.24 -9.30
N MET A 42 6.16 -0.64 -8.93
CA MET A 42 6.32 -1.21 -7.59
C MET A 42 7.69 -0.84 -7.04
N ASP A 43 7.72 -0.31 -5.83
CA ASP A 43 8.93 -0.24 -5.03
C ASP A 43 9.16 -1.62 -4.38
N GLY A 44 9.99 -2.42 -5.02
CA GLY A 44 10.39 -3.72 -4.50
C GLY A 44 11.75 -3.68 -3.82
N GLY A 45 12.57 -2.66 -4.12
CA GLY A 45 13.91 -2.50 -3.56
C GLY A 45 13.91 -2.26 -2.05
N ASP A 46 12.97 -1.47 -1.54
CA ASP A 46 12.81 -1.20 -0.11
C ASP A 46 12.09 -2.33 0.65
N GLY A 47 11.38 -3.22 -0.07
CA GLY A 47 10.68 -4.40 0.46
C GLY A 47 9.39 -4.13 1.23
N TRP A 48 9.31 -3.04 2.00
CA TRP A 48 8.12 -2.73 2.81
C TRP A 48 6.83 -2.49 1.98
N PRO A 49 6.87 -1.89 0.77
CA PRO A 49 5.64 -1.75 -0.02
C PRO A 49 5.10 -3.09 -0.50
N MET A 50 6.01 -4.03 -0.82
CA MET A 50 5.63 -5.39 -1.17
C MET A 50 5.02 -6.14 0.03
N ALA A 51 5.51 -5.89 1.26
CA ALA A 51 4.91 -6.45 2.47
C ALA A 51 3.50 -5.89 2.74
N ILE A 52 3.25 -4.61 2.41
CA ILE A 52 1.89 -4.04 2.42
C ILE A 52 1.01 -4.70 1.35
N TYR A 53 1.54 -4.92 0.15
CA TYR A 53 0.83 -5.60 -0.92
C TYR A 53 0.44 -7.04 -0.52
N LEU A 54 1.36 -7.79 0.09
CA LEU A 54 1.09 -9.11 0.66
C LEU A 54 0.01 -9.06 1.75
N SER A 55 0.01 -8.01 2.57
CA SER A 55 -0.99 -7.81 3.62
C SER A 55 -2.39 -7.59 3.03
N ASP A 56 -2.50 -6.84 1.93
CA ASP A 56 -3.76 -6.63 1.22
C ASP A 56 -4.27 -7.93 0.58
N ILE A 57 -3.39 -8.77 0.03
CA ILE A 57 -3.75 -10.10 -0.45
C ILE A 57 -4.28 -10.95 0.71
N LEU A 58 -3.56 -11.01 1.84
CA LEU A 58 -4.02 -11.74 3.05
C LEU A 58 -5.39 -11.25 3.52
N PHE A 59 -5.61 -9.94 3.50
CA PHE A 59 -6.89 -9.36 3.89
C PHE A 59 -8.02 -9.79 2.97
N LYS A 60 -7.81 -9.75 1.64
CA LYS A 60 -8.82 -10.22 0.69
C LYS A 60 -9.07 -11.72 0.78
N LEU A 61 -8.05 -12.53 1.10
CA LEU A 61 -8.22 -13.98 1.31
C LEU A 61 -8.99 -14.30 2.59
N THR A 62 -8.66 -13.65 3.70
CA THR A 62 -9.14 -14.04 5.03
C THR A 62 -10.32 -13.22 5.54
N GLY A 63 -10.49 -11.98 5.06
CA GLY A 63 -11.41 -10.97 5.56
C GLY A 63 -10.95 -10.31 6.87
N ASP A 64 -10.07 -10.96 7.62
CA ASP A 64 -9.34 -10.43 8.78
C ASP A 64 -8.16 -11.36 9.09
N TYR A 65 -6.95 -10.85 8.94
CA TYR A 65 -5.73 -11.62 9.19
C TYR A 65 -5.09 -11.36 10.56
N THR A 66 -5.63 -10.46 11.36
CA THR A 66 -5.02 -10.00 12.61
C THR A 66 -4.69 -11.15 13.55
N GLY A 67 -5.67 -12.06 13.77
CA GLY A 67 -5.46 -13.22 14.63
C GLY A 67 -4.47 -14.22 14.08
N ILE A 68 -4.49 -14.44 12.76
CA ILE A 68 -3.58 -15.38 12.06
C ILE A 68 -2.15 -14.87 12.17
N VAL A 69 -1.91 -13.59 11.85
CA VAL A 69 -0.59 -12.96 11.91
C VAL A 69 -0.06 -12.91 13.34
N SER A 70 -0.89 -12.49 14.30
CA SER A 70 -0.50 -12.43 15.71
C SER A 70 -0.07 -13.81 16.25
N ASN A 71 -0.79 -14.87 15.90
CA ASN A 71 -0.43 -16.23 16.26
C ASN A 71 0.90 -16.66 15.59
N ALA A 72 1.04 -16.44 14.28
CA ALA A 72 2.23 -16.82 13.52
C ALA A 72 3.48 -16.11 14.06
N VAL A 73 3.41 -14.81 14.30
CA VAL A 73 4.53 -14.04 14.85
C VAL A 73 4.89 -14.50 16.26
N SER A 74 3.89 -14.80 17.11
CA SER A 74 4.15 -15.22 18.50
C SER A 74 4.78 -16.62 18.63
N THR A 75 4.50 -17.50 17.65
CA THR A 75 4.97 -18.88 17.66
C THR A 75 6.14 -19.14 16.70
N GLY A 76 6.37 -18.23 15.73
CA GLY A 76 7.27 -18.45 14.60
C GLY A 76 6.74 -19.47 13.60
N ASP A 77 5.43 -19.74 13.61
CA ASP A 77 4.78 -20.73 12.75
C ASP A 77 3.89 -20.05 11.70
N PHE A 78 4.36 -20.01 10.45
CA PHE A 78 3.68 -19.48 9.29
C PHE A 78 3.08 -20.57 8.39
N THR A 79 2.73 -21.73 8.95
CA THR A 79 2.16 -22.86 8.19
C THR A 79 0.67 -22.71 7.89
N ASP A 80 -0.01 -21.68 8.41
CA ASP A 80 -1.41 -21.41 8.04
C ASP A 80 -1.53 -21.27 6.52
N PRO A 81 -2.46 -22.02 5.86
CA PRO A 81 -2.60 -22.00 4.41
C PRO A 81 -2.79 -20.62 3.79
N ALA A 82 -3.32 -19.64 4.55
CA ALA A 82 -3.52 -18.29 4.05
C ALA A 82 -2.19 -17.58 3.72
N PHE A 83 -1.13 -17.82 4.51
CA PHE A 83 0.20 -17.25 4.20
C PHE A 83 0.78 -17.84 2.93
N LYS A 84 0.68 -19.17 2.78
CA LYS A 84 1.16 -19.86 1.58
C LYS A 84 0.43 -19.35 0.35
N GLN A 85 -0.90 -19.32 0.38
CA GLN A 85 -1.72 -18.84 -0.73
C GLN A 85 -1.44 -17.37 -1.06
N ALA A 86 -1.31 -16.50 -0.05
CA ALA A 86 -1.01 -15.08 -0.29
C ALA A 86 0.37 -14.90 -0.94
N THR A 87 1.38 -15.67 -0.52
CA THR A 87 2.72 -15.61 -1.09
C THR A 87 2.76 -16.19 -2.51
N GLU A 88 2.01 -17.27 -2.78
CA GLU A 88 1.84 -17.83 -4.12
C GLU A 88 1.22 -16.80 -5.07
N ILE A 89 0.16 -16.08 -4.64
CA ILE A 89 -0.48 -15.01 -5.42
C ILE A 89 0.51 -13.85 -5.68
N LEU A 90 1.29 -13.45 -4.69
CA LEU A 90 2.31 -12.41 -4.88
C LEU A 90 3.34 -12.83 -5.95
N LYS A 91 3.81 -14.09 -5.87
CA LYS A 91 4.73 -14.63 -6.87
C LYS A 91 4.10 -14.70 -8.26
N GLU A 92 2.88 -15.20 -8.37
CA GLU A 92 2.11 -15.24 -9.62
C GLU A 92 1.95 -13.84 -10.22
N THR A 93 1.73 -12.83 -9.39
CA THR A 93 1.65 -11.42 -9.80
C THR A 93 2.93 -10.95 -10.48
N ALA A 94 4.08 -11.27 -9.89
CA ALA A 94 5.38 -10.93 -10.46
C ALA A 94 5.64 -11.71 -11.76
N ASP A 95 5.36 -13.01 -11.76
CA ASP A 95 5.51 -13.89 -12.93
C ASP A 95 4.59 -13.46 -14.10
N ALA A 96 3.40 -12.95 -13.80
CA ALA A 96 2.46 -12.40 -14.79
C ALA A 96 2.90 -11.04 -15.37
N GLY A 97 3.98 -10.44 -14.86
CA GLY A 97 4.51 -9.18 -15.35
C GLY A 97 3.67 -7.95 -14.97
N LEU A 98 2.95 -8.00 -13.84
CA LEU A 98 2.25 -6.82 -13.33
C LEU A 98 3.27 -5.72 -12.95
N PHE A 99 4.39 -6.08 -12.32
CA PHE A 99 5.44 -5.15 -11.91
C PHE A 99 6.40 -4.83 -13.08
N GLN A 100 7.03 -3.65 -13.01
CA GLN A 100 8.06 -3.28 -13.98
C GLN A 100 9.29 -4.22 -13.91
N ASN A 101 10.04 -4.32 -15.00
CA ASN A 101 11.30 -5.09 -15.01
C ASN A 101 12.29 -4.52 -13.99
N GLY A 102 12.87 -5.40 -13.16
CA GLY A 102 13.84 -5.02 -12.12
C GLY A 102 13.21 -4.33 -10.91
N TYR A 103 11.90 -4.48 -10.70
CA TYR A 103 11.17 -3.92 -9.56
C TYR A 103 11.83 -4.24 -8.21
N ASP A 104 12.40 -5.43 -8.10
CA ASP A 104 13.04 -5.97 -6.89
C ASP A 104 14.32 -5.24 -6.46
N SER A 105 14.82 -4.36 -7.30
CA SER A 105 16.00 -3.51 -7.04
C SER A 105 15.71 -2.00 -7.19
N GLN A 106 14.49 -1.63 -7.52
CA GLN A 106 14.09 -0.23 -7.68
C GLN A 106 13.45 0.30 -6.41
N ASP A 107 13.91 1.48 -6.00
CA ASP A 107 13.46 2.18 -4.80
C ASP A 107 12.16 2.96 -5.01
N TYR A 108 11.66 3.51 -3.92
CA TYR A 108 10.45 4.33 -3.86
C TYR A 108 10.45 5.47 -4.88
N GLY A 109 11.54 6.24 -4.94
CA GLY A 109 11.64 7.39 -5.84
C GLY A 109 11.59 6.98 -7.32
N THR A 110 12.23 5.88 -7.66
CA THR A 110 12.23 5.32 -9.02
C THR A 110 10.83 4.86 -9.42
N ALA A 111 10.13 4.10 -8.56
CA ALA A 111 8.77 3.65 -8.83
C ALA A 111 7.79 4.82 -8.96
N MET A 112 7.86 5.80 -8.05
CA MET A 112 7.04 7.00 -8.12
C MET A 112 7.28 7.79 -9.41
N ASN A 113 8.55 7.94 -9.82
CA ASN A 113 8.91 8.66 -11.05
C ASN A 113 8.38 7.97 -12.32
N LEU A 114 8.38 6.64 -12.39
CA LEU A 114 7.77 5.91 -13.52
C LEU A 114 6.29 6.29 -13.70
N PHE A 115 5.55 6.35 -12.59
CA PHE A 115 4.13 6.71 -12.62
C PHE A 115 3.90 8.20 -12.91
N THR A 116 4.59 9.10 -12.21
CA THR A 116 4.40 10.56 -12.34
C THR A 116 4.87 11.11 -13.67
N ASN A 117 5.78 10.42 -14.36
CA ASN A 117 6.19 10.73 -15.73
C ASN A 117 5.32 10.03 -16.81
N GLY A 118 4.24 9.33 -16.42
CA GLY A 118 3.34 8.64 -17.35
C GLY A 118 3.96 7.42 -18.04
N GLN A 119 5.03 6.84 -17.51
CA GLN A 119 5.69 5.64 -18.03
C GLN A 119 5.06 4.35 -17.47
N ALA A 120 4.41 4.44 -16.32
CA ALA A 120 3.59 3.38 -15.75
C ALA A 120 2.12 3.81 -15.68
N ALA A 121 1.20 2.88 -15.93
CA ALA A 121 -0.24 3.12 -15.88
C ALA A 121 -0.76 3.19 -14.45
N MET A 122 -0.10 2.43 -13.55
CA MET A 122 -0.46 2.33 -12.13
C MET A 122 0.77 2.45 -11.23
N PHE A 123 0.52 2.78 -9.94
CA PHE A 123 1.51 2.81 -8.86
C PHE A 123 0.85 2.29 -7.58
N TYR A 124 1.44 1.32 -6.90
CA TYR A 124 0.88 0.80 -5.65
C TYR A 124 1.55 1.48 -4.46
N MET A 125 0.75 2.23 -3.67
CA MET A 125 1.27 2.96 -2.52
C MET A 125 0.17 3.35 -1.53
N GLY A 126 0.57 3.90 -0.40
CA GLY A 126 -0.36 4.35 0.64
C GLY A 126 -0.95 5.74 0.41
N SER A 127 -1.98 6.06 1.18
CA SER A 127 -2.72 7.33 1.09
C SER A 127 -1.89 8.58 1.41
N TRP A 128 -0.68 8.43 1.91
CA TRP A 128 0.28 9.54 2.08
C TRP A 128 0.72 10.17 0.76
N GLU A 129 0.54 9.49 -0.37
CA GLU A 129 0.78 10.01 -1.72
C GLU A 129 -0.40 10.80 -2.32
N ALA A 130 -1.45 11.06 -1.55
CA ALA A 130 -2.59 11.84 -2.03
C ALA A 130 -2.20 13.26 -2.49
N SER A 131 -1.10 13.81 -1.96
CA SER A 131 -0.52 15.09 -2.36
C SER A 131 -0.02 15.13 -3.81
N MET A 132 0.23 14.00 -4.46
CA MET A 132 0.64 13.96 -5.87
C MET A 132 -0.35 14.71 -6.78
N ALA A 133 -1.66 14.67 -6.48
CA ALA A 133 -2.67 15.38 -7.26
C ALA A 133 -2.60 16.90 -7.14
N MET A 134 -1.83 17.41 -6.19
CA MET A 134 -1.62 18.85 -5.93
C MET A 134 -0.18 19.28 -6.26
N ASN A 135 0.73 18.36 -6.50
CA ASN A 135 2.13 18.65 -6.75
C ASN A 135 2.33 19.23 -8.16
N GLU A 136 2.70 20.50 -8.25
CA GLU A 136 2.92 21.21 -9.51
C GLU A 136 4.16 20.76 -10.28
N ASP A 137 5.08 20.03 -9.64
CA ASP A 137 6.23 19.41 -10.32
C ASP A 137 5.82 18.21 -11.19
N ILE A 138 4.64 17.63 -10.93
CA ILE A 138 4.07 16.56 -11.77
C ILE A 138 3.32 17.22 -12.95
N PRO A 139 3.55 16.74 -14.20
CA PRO A 139 2.84 17.26 -15.37
C PRO A 139 1.32 17.33 -15.14
N GLU A 140 0.69 18.44 -15.50
CA GLU A 140 -0.73 18.69 -15.23
C GLU A 140 -1.63 17.58 -15.76
N GLU A 141 -1.32 17.07 -16.96
CA GLU A 141 -2.05 15.97 -17.59
C GLU A 141 -1.97 14.65 -16.81
N VAL A 142 -0.93 14.45 -15.98
CA VAL A 142 -0.83 13.30 -15.08
C VAL A 142 -1.53 13.62 -13.75
N ARG A 143 -1.10 14.68 -13.04
CA ARG A 143 -1.55 14.98 -11.67
C ARG A 143 -3.07 15.17 -11.56
N THR A 144 -3.71 15.79 -12.54
CA THR A 144 -5.17 16.02 -12.54
C THR A 144 -5.98 14.76 -12.86
N ASN A 145 -5.33 13.73 -13.40
CA ASN A 145 -5.92 12.45 -13.75
C ASN A 145 -5.52 11.30 -12.81
N ILE A 146 -4.79 11.58 -11.72
CA ILE A 146 -4.50 10.55 -10.70
C ILE A 146 -5.79 10.17 -9.98
N ARG A 147 -6.05 8.87 -9.90
CA ARG A 147 -7.17 8.24 -9.17
C ARG A 147 -6.62 7.06 -8.37
N VAL A 148 -7.44 6.49 -7.52
CA VAL A 148 -7.09 5.32 -6.71
C VAL A 148 -8.21 4.29 -6.72
N PHE A 149 -7.85 3.01 -6.71
CA PHE A 149 -8.74 1.91 -6.37
C PHE A 149 -8.07 0.98 -5.36
N THR A 150 -8.88 0.25 -4.60
CA THR A 150 -8.40 -0.68 -3.57
C THR A 150 -8.07 -2.04 -4.17
N MET A 151 -7.37 -2.89 -3.42
CA MET A 151 -7.10 -4.27 -3.83
C MET A 151 -8.39 -4.96 -4.29
N PRO A 152 -8.44 -5.51 -5.51
CA PRO A 152 -9.59 -6.26 -6.02
C PRO A 152 -9.90 -7.49 -5.18
N THR A 153 -11.10 -8.04 -5.33
CA THR A 153 -11.48 -9.30 -4.67
C THR A 153 -10.67 -10.46 -5.24
N ILE A 154 -10.34 -11.43 -4.38
CA ILE A 154 -9.62 -12.65 -4.77
C ILE A 154 -10.62 -13.81 -4.79
N ALA A 155 -10.57 -14.63 -5.83
CA ALA A 155 -11.44 -15.80 -5.98
C ALA A 155 -11.35 -16.74 -4.76
N GLY A 156 -12.48 -17.10 -4.17
CA GLY A 156 -12.54 -17.90 -2.94
C GLY A 156 -12.16 -17.15 -1.65
N GLY A 157 -11.76 -15.90 -1.74
CA GLY A 157 -11.46 -15.06 -0.58
C GLY A 157 -12.72 -14.60 0.16
N LYS A 158 -12.55 -14.16 1.40
CA LYS A 158 -13.63 -13.70 2.31
C LYS A 158 -13.73 -12.17 2.39
N GLY A 159 -12.77 -11.45 1.83
CA GLY A 159 -12.76 -9.99 1.81
C GLY A 159 -13.75 -9.46 0.77
N ALA A 160 -14.57 -8.48 1.16
CA ALA A 160 -15.47 -7.79 0.25
C ALA A 160 -14.72 -6.79 -0.65
N ALA A 161 -15.34 -6.37 -1.75
CA ALA A 161 -14.77 -5.36 -2.64
C ALA A 161 -14.49 -4.04 -1.91
N THR A 162 -15.38 -3.66 -0.98
CA THR A 162 -15.27 -2.43 -0.18
C THR A 162 -14.42 -2.58 1.09
N ASP A 163 -13.90 -3.76 1.39
CA ASP A 163 -12.96 -3.93 2.51
C ASP A 163 -11.63 -3.27 2.18
N ILE A 164 -11.10 -2.46 3.09
CA ILE A 164 -9.83 -1.75 2.92
C ILE A 164 -8.84 -2.09 4.03
N ALA A 165 -7.61 -2.37 3.66
CA ALA A 165 -6.52 -2.43 4.60
C ALA A 165 -6.08 -0.99 4.94
N ALA A 166 -6.28 -0.62 6.19
CA ALA A 166 -5.86 0.69 6.68
C ALA A 166 -5.43 0.58 8.14
N TRP A 167 -4.41 1.33 8.47
CA TRP A 167 -3.84 1.37 9.81
C TRP A 167 -3.46 2.80 10.18
N ASN A 168 -3.39 3.06 11.48
CA ASN A 168 -2.79 4.28 11.98
C ASN A 168 -1.28 4.14 11.80
N GLY A 169 -0.72 4.83 10.81
CA GLY A 169 0.69 4.78 10.47
C GLY A 169 1.64 5.11 11.63
N GLY A 170 2.88 5.45 11.30
CA GLY A 170 3.88 5.78 12.30
C GLY A 170 3.47 6.94 13.21
N GLY A 171 3.82 6.85 14.48
CA GLY A 171 3.66 7.92 15.46
C GLY A 171 5.00 8.59 15.79
N TYR A 172 4.93 9.73 16.46
CA TYR A 172 6.11 10.39 17.00
C TYR A 172 6.30 10.02 18.47
N ALA A 173 7.54 9.73 18.84
CA ALA A 173 7.91 9.46 20.22
C ALA A 173 9.01 10.41 20.69
N VAL A 174 8.97 10.77 21.95
CA VAL A 174 10.05 11.55 22.57
C VAL A 174 11.02 10.59 23.27
N SER A 175 12.30 10.66 22.90
CA SER A 175 13.33 9.84 23.54
C SER A 175 13.34 10.06 25.06
N ALA A 176 13.40 8.97 25.82
CA ALA A 176 13.57 9.03 27.27
C ALA A 176 14.88 9.76 27.69
N LYS A 177 15.86 9.82 26.78
CA LYS A 177 17.17 10.47 27.00
C LYS A 177 17.23 11.90 26.45
N SER A 178 16.10 12.46 25.94
CA SER A 178 16.07 13.82 25.44
C SER A 178 16.34 14.83 26.57
N GLU A 179 17.24 15.78 26.33
CA GLU A 179 17.54 16.89 27.25
C GLU A 179 16.46 18.00 27.18
N VAL A 180 15.64 18.01 26.10
CA VAL A 180 14.56 18.98 25.85
C VAL A 180 13.19 18.29 25.80
N LYS A 181 12.97 17.32 26.68
CA LYS A 181 11.80 16.45 26.68
C LYS A 181 10.49 17.21 26.84
N GLU A 182 10.43 18.18 27.72
CA GLU A 182 9.23 18.96 27.98
C GLU A 182 8.84 19.83 26.76
N GLU A 183 9.82 20.43 26.12
CA GLU A 183 9.63 21.22 24.91
C GLU A 183 9.18 20.34 23.73
N ALA A 184 9.77 19.15 23.59
CA ALA A 184 9.36 18.18 22.57
C ALA A 184 7.91 17.72 22.79
N ILE A 185 7.50 17.45 24.03
CA ILE A 185 6.11 17.10 24.37
C ILE A 185 5.15 18.28 24.06
N LYS A 186 5.53 19.50 24.40
CA LYS A 186 4.73 20.70 24.06
C LYS A 186 4.57 20.84 22.55
N PHE A 187 5.64 20.62 21.77
CA PHE A 187 5.59 20.66 20.33
C PHE A 187 4.64 19.59 19.76
N LEU A 188 4.75 18.35 20.22
CA LEU A 188 3.85 17.27 19.78
C LEU A 188 2.40 17.57 20.13
N ASN A 189 2.13 18.02 21.35
CA ASN A 189 0.77 18.42 21.76
C ASN A 189 0.19 19.56 20.90
N TYR A 190 1.03 20.51 20.48
CA TYR A 190 0.62 21.57 19.55
C TYR A 190 0.35 21.00 18.16
N MET A 191 1.26 20.18 17.63
CA MET A 191 1.17 19.62 16.30
C MET A 191 -0.07 18.73 16.12
N TYR A 192 -0.41 17.93 17.14
CA TYR A 192 -1.55 17.02 17.11
C TYR A 192 -2.92 17.67 17.41
N GLN A 193 -2.97 18.98 17.58
CA GLN A 193 -4.27 19.67 17.64
C GLN A 193 -5.00 19.53 16.29
N PRO A 194 -6.31 19.24 16.27
CA PRO A 194 -7.06 19.04 15.02
C PRO A 194 -6.96 20.18 14.03
N ASP A 195 -6.97 21.44 14.54
CA ASP A 195 -6.80 22.65 13.73
C ASP A 195 -5.37 22.84 13.18
N LYS A 196 -4.43 21.97 13.56
CA LYS A 196 -3.07 21.91 13.01
C LYS A 196 -2.93 20.67 12.12
N LEU A 197 -2.85 19.49 12.69
CA LEU A 197 -2.55 18.26 11.95
C LEU A 197 -3.61 17.97 10.89
N SER A 198 -4.89 17.93 11.25
CA SER A 198 -5.96 17.60 10.31
C SER A 198 -6.19 18.68 9.27
N LYS A 199 -6.23 19.95 9.70
CA LYS A 199 -6.44 21.07 8.79
C LYS A 199 -5.32 21.20 7.77
N TYR A 200 -4.08 21.38 8.24
CA TYR A 200 -2.96 21.57 7.33
C TYR A 200 -2.62 20.33 6.51
N GLY A 201 -2.78 19.14 7.08
CA GLY A 201 -2.65 17.91 6.32
C GLY A 201 -3.65 17.85 5.18
N TRP A 202 -4.93 18.13 5.45
CA TRP A 202 -5.97 18.13 4.44
C TRP A 202 -5.77 19.19 3.35
N GLU A 203 -5.49 20.43 3.75
CA GLU A 203 -5.26 21.56 2.84
C GLU A 203 -4.05 21.34 1.91
N ASN A 204 -3.09 20.52 2.32
CA ASN A 204 -1.89 20.19 1.53
C ASN A 204 -1.95 18.80 0.88
N GLY A 205 -3.08 18.14 0.91
CA GLY A 205 -3.25 16.82 0.30
C GLY A 205 -2.45 15.71 0.98
N VAL A 206 -1.92 15.95 2.18
CA VAL A 206 -1.20 14.94 2.94
C VAL A 206 -2.20 13.99 3.55
N GLY A 207 -2.41 12.87 2.92
CA GLY A 207 -3.10 11.68 3.37
C GLY A 207 -4.23 11.82 4.38
N MET A 208 -4.94 10.75 4.63
CA MET A 208 -5.97 10.74 5.66
C MET A 208 -5.33 10.64 7.05
N SER A 209 -5.69 11.57 7.92
CA SER A 209 -5.33 11.54 9.33
C SER A 209 -6.26 10.59 10.11
N ALA A 210 -5.80 10.10 11.26
CA ALA A 210 -6.66 9.39 12.21
C ALA A 210 -7.72 10.29 12.88
N GLN A 211 -7.67 11.59 12.64
CA GLN A 211 -8.62 12.59 13.13
C GLN A 211 -9.65 12.91 12.05
N ASP A 212 -10.83 13.33 12.45
CA ASP A 212 -11.87 13.78 11.51
C ASP A 212 -11.42 15.04 10.76
N GLN A 213 -11.37 14.96 9.45
CA GLN A 213 -10.98 16.03 8.54
C GLN A 213 -12.16 16.69 7.83
N THR A 214 -13.38 16.18 8.01
CA THR A 214 -14.57 16.64 7.27
C THR A 214 -14.91 18.10 7.51
N SER A 215 -14.59 18.63 8.69
CA SER A 215 -14.79 20.05 9.03
C SER A 215 -13.85 21.02 8.28
N TYR A 216 -12.82 20.50 7.63
CA TYR A 216 -11.85 21.28 6.86
C TYR A 216 -12.05 21.17 5.35
N MET A 217 -13.08 20.44 4.91
CA MET A 217 -13.43 20.35 3.50
C MET A 217 -13.95 21.70 2.99
N SER A 218 -13.39 22.13 1.88
CA SER A 218 -13.63 23.46 1.29
C SER A 218 -14.50 23.44 0.04
N GLY A 219 -14.75 22.24 -0.52
CA GLY A 219 -15.37 22.02 -1.83
C GLY A 219 -14.39 22.22 -3.00
N LYS A 220 -13.08 22.31 -2.70
CA LYS A 220 -12.01 22.46 -3.71
C LYS A 220 -11.03 21.27 -3.70
N GLU A 221 -11.42 20.21 -3.02
CA GLU A 221 -10.64 18.99 -2.90
C GLU A 221 -10.40 18.37 -4.28
N THR A 222 -9.23 17.75 -4.43
CA THR A 222 -8.94 16.97 -5.63
C THR A 222 -9.85 15.75 -5.70
N LYS A 223 -10.09 15.24 -6.91
CA LYS A 223 -10.85 14.00 -7.08
C LYS A 223 -10.21 12.83 -6.31
N LEU A 224 -8.88 12.79 -6.25
CA LEU A 224 -8.14 11.78 -5.49
C LEU A 224 -8.44 11.86 -3.99
N GLN A 225 -8.43 13.05 -3.38
CA GLN A 225 -8.79 13.22 -1.98
C GLN A 225 -10.22 12.72 -1.71
N MET A 226 -11.16 13.06 -2.58
CA MET A 226 -12.55 12.61 -2.45
C MET A 226 -12.71 11.11 -2.56
N GLN A 227 -11.94 10.44 -3.44
CA GLN A 227 -11.93 8.98 -3.54
C GLN A 227 -11.46 8.30 -2.26
N PHE A 228 -10.47 8.87 -1.55
CA PHE A 228 -10.07 8.33 -0.24
C PHE A 228 -11.18 8.48 0.80
N VAL A 229 -11.87 9.63 0.83
CA VAL A 229 -13.02 9.84 1.71
C VAL A 229 -14.13 8.83 1.41
N GLU A 230 -14.46 8.66 0.13
CA GLU A 230 -15.48 7.71 -0.32
C GLU A 230 -15.11 6.27 0.02
N ALA A 231 -13.84 5.88 -0.20
CA ALA A 231 -13.36 4.54 0.13
C ALA A 231 -13.50 4.23 1.63
N VAL A 232 -13.10 5.17 2.50
CA VAL A 232 -13.20 4.98 3.96
C VAL A 232 -14.66 4.98 4.42
N ASN A 233 -15.49 5.90 3.91
CA ASN A 233 -16.90 5.99 4.29
C ASN A 233 -17.73 4.81 3.76
N GLY A 234 -17.37 4.27 2.61
CA GLY A 234 -18.01 3.11 1.97
C GLY A 234 -17.47 1.76 2.43
N ALA A 235 -16.41 1.74 3.25
CA ALA A 235 -15.77 0.50 3.67
C ALA A 235 -16.71 -0.36 4.53
N SER A 236 -16.87 -1.62 4.13
CA SER A 236 -17.58 -2.63 4.95
C SER A 236 -16.74 -3.05 6.15
N ARG A 237 -15.43 -3.03 6.00
CA ARG A 237 -14.45 -3.31 7.05
C ARG A 237 -13.19 -2.50 6.80
N VAL A 238 -12.63 -1.98 7.88
CA VAL A 238 -11.32 -1.31 7.90
C VAL A 238 -10.45 -2.07 8.88
N SER A 239 -9.36 -2.67 8.41
CA SER A 239 -8.48 -3.49 9.25
C SER A 239 -7.09 -3.58 8.66
N GLY A 240 -6.11 -3.84 9.50
CA GLY A 240 -4.85 -4.41 9.13
C GLY A 240 -3.64 -3.52 9.31
N THR A 241 -2.93 -3.70 10.42
CA THR A 241 -1.51 -3.35 10.48
C THR A 241 -0.77 -4.23 9.46
N PRO A 242 0.10 -3.66 8.60
CA PRO A 242 0.87 -4.44 7.66
C PRO A 242 1.66 -5.56 8.35
N VAL A 243 1.74 -6.71 7.70
CA VAL A 243 2.37 -7.93 8.28
C VAL A 243 3.77 -7.64 8.81
N ASN A 244 4.58 -6.88 8.09
CA ASN A 244 5.95 -6.53 8.50
C ASN A 244 6.01 -5.70 9.79
N ASP A 245 4.96 -4.99 10.15
CA ASP A 245 4.86 -4.18 11.38
C ASP A 245 4.25 -4.96 12.58
N CYS A 246 3.90 -6.23 12.39
CA CYS A 246 3.25 -7.03 13.42
C CYS A 246 4.22 -7.79 14.34
N GLY A 247 5.53 -7.72 14.10
CA GLY A 247 6.55 -8.53 14.79
C GLY A 247 7.74 -7.76 15.33
N PRO A 248 8.72 -8.47 15.90
CA PRO A 248 9.98 -7.86 16.34
C PRO A 248 10.79 -7.34 15.14
N SER A 249 11.78 -6.48 15.42
CA SER A 249 12.61 -5.87 14.36
C SER A 249 13.30 -6.90 13.46
N ALA A 250 13.70 -8.04 13.98
CA ALA A 250 14.31 -9.11 13.20
C ALA A 250 13.31 -9.70 12.18
N PHE A 251 12.07 -9.92 12.58
CA PHE A 251 10.99 -10.35 11.68
C PHE A 251 10.73 -9.32 10.59
N LYS A 252 10.62 -8.02 10.96
CA LYS A 252 10.44 -6.94 9.99
C LYS A 252 11.56 -6.94 8.95
N THR A 253 12.81 -6.96 9.38
CA THR A 253 13.97 -7.00 8.49
C THR A 253 13.93 -8.24 7.60
N SER A 254 13.60 -9.40 8.15
CA SER A 254 13.53 -10.65 7.39
C SER A 254 12.46 -10.62 6.31
N ILE A 255 11.23 -10.25 6.65
CA ILE A 255 10.14 -10.23 5.68
C ILE A 255 10.40 -9.20 4.56
N GLU A 256 10.91 -8.01 4.88
CA GLU A 256 11.21 -6.96 3.90
C GLU A 256 12.38 -7.35 2.97
N SER A 257 13.37 -8.12 3.44
CA SER A 257 14.46 -8.59 2.59
C SER A 257 14.12 -9.85 1.78
N GLU A 258 13.34 -10.77 2.34
CA GLU A 258 13.05 -12.05 1.68
C GLU A 258 11.87 -11.98 0.71
N ILE A 259 11.00 -10.97 0.86
CA ILE A 259 9.82 -10.82 -0.01
C ILE A 259 10.22 -10.56 -1.47
N GLN A 260 11.32 -9.87 -1.70
CA GLN A 260 11.91 -9.68 -3.02
C GLN A 260 12.34 -11.03 -3.63
N SER A 261 13.03 -11.84 -2.82
CA SER A 261 13.56 -13.13 -3.24
C SER A 261 12.47 -14.16 -3.57
N VAL A 262 11.36 -14.17 -2.82
CA VAL A 262 10.23 -15.06 -3.11
C VAL A 262 9.44 -14.58 -4.32
N SER A 263 9.25 -13.28 -4.47
CA SER A 263 8.47 -12.75 -5.59
C SER A 263 9.19 -12.93 -6.93
N ASN A 264 10.52 -12.80 -6.98
CA ASN A 264 11.31 -13.03 -8.19
C ASN A 264 11.71 -14.51 -8.40
N GLY A 265 11.30 -15.40 -7.50
CA GLY A 265 11.54 -16.85 -7.59
C GLY A 265 12.94 -17.30 -7.19
N THR A 266 13.77 -16.45 -6.57
CA THR A 266 15.10 -16.80 -6.07
C THR A 266 15.02 -17.81 -4.91
N ILE A 267 13.96 -17.72 -4.09
CA ILE A 267 13.62 -18.69 -3.07
C ILE A 267 12.19 -19.21 -3.27
N THR A 268 11.90 -20.37 -2.73
CA THR A 268 10.55 -20.95 -2.73
C THR A 268 9.65 -20.29 -1.69
N VAL A 269 8.34 -20.44 -1.85
CA VAL A 269 7.35 -19.97 -0.85
C VAL A 269 7.59 -20.62 0.51
N ASP A 270 7.87 -21.93 0.55
CA ASP A 270 8.11 -22.64 1.81
C ASP A 270 9.42 -22.15 2.50
N GLU A 271 10.46 -21.83 1.74
CA GLU A 271 11.69 -21.21 2.27
C GLU A 271 11.43 -19.81 2.83
N PHE A 272 10.65 -18.98 2.13
CA PHE A 272 10.25 -17.66 2.61
C PHE A 272 9.53 -17.75 3.97
N LEU A 273 8.48 -18.60 4.04
CA LEU A 273 7.70 -18.77 5.28
C LEU A 273 8.55 -19.31 6.44
N SER A 274 9.49 -20.21 6.15
CA SER A 274 10.45 -20.74 7.15
C SER A 274 11.36 -19.62 7.67
N LYS A 275 11.96 -18.82 6.79
CA LYS A 275 12.90 -17.73 7.17
C LYS A 275 12.24 -16.67 8.02
N ILE A 276 11.03 -16.19 7.65
CA ILE A 276 10.31 -15.20 8.44
C ILE A 276 9.87 -15.76 9.79
N GLY A 277 9.53 -17.06 9.87
CA GLY A 277 9.22 -17.75 11.12
C GLY A 277 10.42 -17.87 12.06
N GLU A 278 11.60 -18.15 11.51
CA GLU A 278 12.85 -18.21 12.29
C GLU A 278 13.22 -16.84 12.87
N ALA A 279 12.94 -15.77 12.15
CA ALA A 279 13.21 -14.41 12.60
C ALA A 279 12.26 -13.90 13.71
N CYS A 280 11.21 -14.65 14.04
CA CYS A 280 10.32 -14.39 15.20
C CYS A 280 10.86 -14.95 16.51
N LYS A 281 11.85 -15.85 16.47
CA LYS A 281 12.43 -16.52 17.63
C LYS A 281 13.58 -15.72 18.23
#